data_350f2770650efb8b5634a7f3f993205f
#
_entry.id   350f2770650efb8b5634a7f3f993205f
#
_cell.length_a   1.000
_cell.length_b   1.000
_cell.length_c   1.000
_cell.angle_alpha   90.00
_cell.angle_beta   90.00
_cell.angle_gamma   90.00
#
_symmetry.space_group_name_H-M   'P 1'
#
loop_
_entity.id
_entity.type
_entity.pdbx_description
1 polymer ?
#
loop_
_entity_poly.entity_id
_entity_poly.type
_entity_poly.pdbx_seq_one_letter_code
_entity_poly.pdbx_strand_id
1 'polypeptide(L)'
;MELIRLKGVDKQYYNHDILKGVDFSIEEGDFLGIIGKSGSGKTTLLNLITGFIQPTKGQVLYFSKVTEGPQDLNYDLHKLKKFIGFTPQHNAFYPKLTVKENLFHFGKLYNVERNTLVYNIKNLLEFTRLIDHRNKLAEHLSEGMQRRLDIACSLVHKPKLLVLDEPTADLDPLIQKEILTLLKEVNKLGVTIVMASHQLESVENICNKVAIVHNSKVYSHGLIDDIKKPFLKQNFTINLRPGENRELLINTLQRLPIKKIVDQGTQLVIYPEDIQRTVSSLLKVLEEENLYFNDLDVRKPSLNEIFELISLRKDH
;
A
#
# COMPACT_ATOMS: atom_id res chain seq x y z
N MET A 1 12.27 11.08 11.89
CA MET A 1 11.50 11.89 12.87
C MET A 1 10.03 11.55 12.71
N GLU A 2 9.28 11.46 13.82
CA GLU A 2 7.83 11.24 13.76
C GLU A 2 7.14 12.40 13.01
N LEU A 3 6.25 12.11 12.08
CA LEU A 3 5.50 13.09 11.31
C LEU A 3 4.04 13.14 11.74
N ILE A 4 3.44 11.96 11.94
CA ILE A 4 2.08 11.81 12.45
C ILE A 4 2.05 10.73 13.52
N ARG A 5 1.28 10.95 14.58
CA ARG A 5 0.96 9.97 15.63
C ARG A 5 -0.55 9.87 15.80
N LEU A 6 -1.06 8.66 15.64
CA LEU A 6 -2.41 8.31 16.07
C LEU A 6 -2.30 7.73 17.49
N LYS A 7 -3.08 8.27 18.44
CA LYS A 7 -3.03 7.87 19.85
C LYS A 7 -4.42 7.47 20.34
N GLY A 8 -4.64 6.16 20.46
CA GLY A 8 -5.90 5.58 20.95
C GLY A 8 -7.12 6.01 20.12
N VAL A 9 -6.99 6.05 18.79
CA VAL A 9 -8.01 6.62 17.91
C VAL A 9 -9.15 5.64 17.68
N ASP A 10 -10.37 6.09 18.02
CA ASP A 10 -11.63 5.44 17.66
C ASP A 10 -12.37 6.26 16.58
N LYS A 11 -13.03 5.59 15.66
CA LYS A 11 -13.97 6.21 14.74
C LYS A 11 -15.23 5.40 14.61
N GLN A 12 -16.35 6.05 14.90
CA GLN A 12 -17.70 5.52 14.78
C GLN A 12 -18.52 6.34 13.79
N TYR A 13 -19.38 5.67 13.03
CA TYR A 13 -20.48 6.31 12.30
C TYR A 13 -21.80 5.72 12.82
N TYR A 14 -22.65 6.59 13.36
CA TYR A 14 -23.83 6.18 14.11
C TYR A 14 -23.45 5.20 15.23
N ASN A 15 -23.91 3.96 15.19
CA ASN A 15 -23.60 2.93 16.18
C ASN A 15 -22.61 1.87 15.67
N HIS A 16 -21.95 2.13 14.53
CA HIS A 16 -21.00 1.18 13.94
C HIS A 16 -19.56 1.64 14.17
N ASP A 17 -18.77 0.79 14.81
CA ASP A 17 -17.35 1.00 14.99
C ASP A 17 -16.60 0.67 13.68
N ILE A 18 -15.99 1.67 13.09
CA ILE A 18 -15.15 1.50 11.90
C ILE A 18 -13.70 1.28 12.28
N LEU A 19 -13.21 2.02 13.29
CA LEU A 19 -11.87 1.86 13.84
C LEU A 19 -11.93 1.96 15.36
N LYS A 20 -11.13 1.12 16.05
CA LYS A 20 -11.04 1.03 17.50
C LYS A 20 -9.59 0.99 17.97
N GLY A 21 -9.23 1.88 18.90
CA GLY A 21 -7.97 1.88 19.62
C GLY A 21 -6.76 1.91 18.69
N VAL A 22 -6.84 2.66 17.59
CA VAL A 22 -5.74 2.75 16.62
C VAL A 22 -4.59 3.54 17.24
N ASP A 23 -3.42 2.91 17.34
CA ASP A 23 -2.20 3.51 17.90
C ASP A 23 -0.99 3.14 17.05
N PHE A 24 -0.49 4.07 16.26
CA PHE A 24 0.77 3.94 15.52
C PHE A 24 1.28 5.30 15.03
N SER A 25 2.55 5.32 14.58
CA SER A 25 3.18 6.53 14.03
C SER A 25 3.61 6.35 12.58
N ILE A 26 3.69 7.50 11.90
CA ILE A 26 4.23 7.64 10.55
C ILE A 26 5.47 8.52 10.68
N GLU A 27 6.60 8.05 10.20
CA GLU A 27 7.88 8.77 10.26
C GLU A 27 8.21 9.47 8.94
N GLU A 28 9.01 10.52 9.00
CA GLU A 28 9.50 11.20 7.78
C GLU A 28 10.26 10.21 6.90
N GLY A 29 9.92 10.20 5.61
CA GLY A 29 10.52 9.30 4.61
C GLY A 29 9.89 7.92 4.54
N ASP A 30 8.91 7.59 5.40
CA ASP A 30 8.19 6.33 5.29
C ASP A 30 7.44 6.22 3.94
N PHE A 31 7.38 5.01 3.43
CA PHE A 31 6.42 4.59 2.44
C PHE A 31 5.52 3.54 3.07
N LEU A 32 4.45 3.99 3.72
CA LEU A 32 3.53 3.15 4.48
C LEU A 32 2.38 2.64 3.60
N GLY A 33 2.23 1.33 3.50
CA GLY A 33 1.05 0.69 2.93
C GLY A 33 -0.01 0.39 3.99
N ILE A 34 -1.25 0.84 3.80
CA ILE A 34 -2.40 0.44 4.62
C ILE A 34 -3.15 -0.65 3.87
N ILE A 35 -3.17 -1.86 4.41
CA ILE A 35 -3.79 -3.02 3.78
C ILE A 35 -4.95 -3.56 4.61
N GLY A 36 -5.92 -4.15 3.92
CA GLY A 36 -7.11 -4.72 4.57
C GLY A 36 -8.19 -5.06 3.55
N LYS A 37 -9.18 -5.86 3.94
CA LYS A 37 -10.33 -6.18 3.08
C LYS A 37 -11.11 -4.90 2.70
N SER A 38 -11.89 -4.96 1.62
CA SER A 38 -12.83 -3.89 1.32
C SER A 38 -13.77 -3.67 2.51
N GLY A 39 -14.03 -2.40 2.85
CA GLY A 39 -14.84 -2.04 4.03
C GLY A 39 -14.13 -2.16 5.38
N SER A 40 -12.84 -2.52 5.47
CA SER A 40 -12.12 -2.66 6.74
C SER A 40 -11.82 -1.32 7.46
N GLY A 41 -12.05 -0.17 6.81
CA GLY A 41 -11.79 1.15 7.38
C GLY A 41 -10.53 1.86 6.84
N LYS A 42 -9.88 1.37 5.76
CA LYS A 42 -8.68 1.99 5.18
C LYS A 42 -8.89 3.46 4.79
N THR A 43 -9.92 3.75 3.99
CA THR A 43 -10.27 5.13 3.58
C THR A 43 -10.61 6.00 4.80
N THR A 44 -11.28 5.45 5.81
CA THR A 44 -11.55 6.15 7.06
C THR A 44 -10.26 6.50 7.79
N LEU A 45 -9.30 5.57 7.83
CA LEU A 45 -7.98 5.80 8.44
C LEU A 45 -7.20 6.87 7.66
N LEU A 46 -7.21 6.85 6.31
CA LEU A 46 -6.60 7.91 5.50
C LEU A 46 -7.25 9.27 5.78
N ASN A 47 -8.59 9.33 5.88
CA ASN A 47 -9.31 10.57 6.18
C ASN A 47 -9.00 11.12 7.58
N LEU A 48 -8.73 10.26 8.56
CA LEU A 48 -8.23 10.66 9.87
C LEU A 48 -6.80 11.23 9.80
N ILE A 49 -5.91 10.56 9.07
CA ILE A 49 -4.52 10.99 8.85
C ILE A 49 -4.46 12.36 8.15
N THR A 50 -5.37 12.62 7.20
CA THR A 50 -5.43 13.90 6.47
C THR A 50 -6.20 15.00 7.21
N GLY A 51 -6.87 14.66 8.32
CA GLY A 51 -7.74 15.58 9.06
C GLY A 51 -9.04 15.94 8.32
N PHE A 52 -9.45 15.17 7.30
CA PHE A 52 -10.75 15.37 6.65
C PHE A 52 -11.92 15.00 7.56
N ILE A 53 -11.70 14.06 8.46
CA ILE A 53 -12.65 13.71 9.52
C ILE A 53 -11.94 13.71 10.87
N GLN A 54 -12.70 13.98 11.92
CA GLN A 54 -12.20 13.92 13.29
C GLN A 54 -12.43 12.54 13.89
N PRO A 55 -11.54 12.06 14.78
CA PRO A 55 -11.77 10.85 15.56
C PRO A 55 -12.96 11.05 16.51
N THR A 56 -13.64 9.95 16.85
CA THR A 56 -14.68 9.94 17.90
C THR A 56 -14.05 9.95 19.29
N LYS A 57 -12.89 9.28 19.44
CA LYS A 57 -12.03 9.30 20.64
C LYS A 57 -10.58 9.27 20.22
N GLY A 58 -9.69 9.64 21.14
CA GLY A 58 -8.27 9.70 20.90
C GLY A 58 -7.85 10.95 20.13
N GLN A 59 -6.62 10.98 19.63
CA GLN A 59 -6.03 12.16 18.99
C GLN A 59 -5.18 11.75 17.80
N VAL A 60 -5.15 12.62 16.78
CA VAL A 60 -4.20 12.54 15.67
C VAL A 60 -3.27 13.75 15.77
N LEU A 61 -2.01 13.50 16.07
CA LEU A 61 -1.00 14.52 16.31
C LEU A 61 -0.09 14.64 15.09
N TYR A 62 0.20 15.88 14.69
CA TYR A 62 1.13 16.21 13.64
C TYR A 62 2.39 16.85 14.23
N PHE A 63 3.56 16.39 13.80
CA PHE A 63 4.86 16.90 14.24
C PHE A 63 5.51 17.71 13.11
N SER A 64 5.94 18.93 13.42
CA SER A 64 6.64 19.79 12.48
C SER A 64 7.90 20.37 13.14
N LYS A 65 8.97 20.52 12.37
CA LYS A 65 10.18 21.21 12.83
C LYS A 65 9.97 22.70 13.13
N VAL A 66 8.85 23.25 12.65
CA VAL A 66 8.51 24.69 12.77
C VAL A 66 7.67 24.98 14.01
N THR A 67 7.11 23.95 14.66
CA THR A 67 6.26 24.08 15.83
C THR A 67 6.94 23.49 17.05
N GLU A 68 6.91 24.22 18.18
CA GLU A 68 7.38 23.71 19.47
C GLU A 68 6.40 22.62 19.98
N GLY A 69 6.61 21.37 19.56
CA GLY A 69 5.83 20.22 20.02
C GLY A 69 4.75 19.72 19.03
N PRO A 70 4.07 18.62 19.42
CA PRO A 70 3.01 18.02 18.62
C PRO A 70 1.79 18.94 18.56
N GLN A 71 1.23 19.11 17.37
CA GLN A 71 -0.03 19.83 17.18
C GLN A 71 -1.15 18.84 16.90
N ASP A 72 -2.28 18.99 17.60
CA ASP A 72 -3.49 18.26 17.26
C ASP A 72 -3.96 18.71 15.86
N LEU A 73 -4.18 17.74 14.97
CA LEU A 73 -4.70 18.00 13.61
C LEU A 73 -5.98 18.83 13.62
N ASN A 74 -6.74 18.79 14.73
CA ASN A 74 -7.98 19.56 14.88
C ASN A 74 -7.77 21.04 15.15
N TYR A 75 -6.56 21.46 15.61
CA TYR A 75 -6.33 22.82 16.09
C TYR A 75 -5.95 23.82 14.99
N ASP A 76 -5.28 23.40 13.91
CA ASP A 76 -4.89 24.28 12.80
C ASP A 76 -4.86 23.56 11.45
N LEU A 77 -6.02 23.07 11.04
CA LEU A 77 -6.23 22.35 9.78
C LEU A 77 -5.75 23.14 8.55
N HIS A 78 -5.84 24.49 8.56
CA HIS A 78 -5.44 25.31 7.43
C HIS A 78 -3.93 25.33 7.20
N LYS A 79 -3.13 25.34 8.27
CA LYS A 79 -1.67 25.27 8.16
C LYS A 79 -1.22 23.87 7.78
N LEU A 80 -1.84 22.84 8.39
CA LEU A 80 -1.47 21.44 8.18
C LEU A 80 -1.81 20.95 6.77
N LYS A 81 -2.93 21.36 6.18
CA LYS A 81 -3.30 21.02 4.80
C LYS A 81 -2.23 21.40 3.78
N LYS A 82 -1.43 22.45 4.02
CA LYS A 82 -0.31 22.82 3.15
C LYS A 82 0.82 21.79 3.12
N PHE A 83 0.90 20.94 4.12
CA PHE A 83 1.93 19.88 4.22
C PHE A 83 1.45 18.53 3.72
N ILE A 84 0.17 18.39 3.39
CA ILE A 84 -0.46 17.13 3.00
C ILE A 84 -1.00 17.26 1.58
N GLY A 85 -0.56 16.38 0.70
CA GLY A 85 -1.18 16.12 -0.59
C GLY A 85 -2.11 14.90 -0.46
N PHE A 86 -3.27 14.94 -1.08
CA PHE A 86 -4.22 13.84 -1.08
C PHE A 86 -4.68 13.50 -2.49
N THR A 87 -4.57 12.24 -2.85
CA THR A 87 -5.09 11.69 -4.10
C THR A 87 -6.18 10.66 -3.76
N PRO A 88 -7.45 10.95 -4.02
CA PRO A 88 -8.55 10.03 -3.77
C PRO A 88 -8.58 8.88 -4.77
N GLN A 89 -9.42 7.87 -4.51
CA GLN A 89 -9.61 6.73 -5.39
C GLN A 89 -10.12 7.16 -6.78
N HIS A 90 -11.08 8.07 -6.82
CA HIS A 90 -11.60 8.66 -8.05
C HIS A 90 -10.88 9.96 -8.40
N ASN A 91 -10.79 10.25 -9.70
CA ASN A 91 -10.09 11.44 -10.19
C ASN A 91 -10.63 12.74 -9.56
N ALA A 92 -9.70 13.56 -9.04
CA ALA A 92 -10.01 14.84 -8.38
C ALA A 92 -9.76 16.06 -9.29
N PHE A 93 -9.11 15.86 -10.42
CA PHE A 93 -8.86 16.95 -11.38
C PHE A 93 -10.15 17.44 -12.08
N TYR A 94 -10.11 18.61 -12.67
CA TYR A 94 -11.20 19.18 -13.46
C TYR A 94 -11.11 18.70 -14.91
N PRO A 95 -12.07 17.90 -15.40
CA PRO A 95 -11.98 17.27 -16.73
C PRO A 95 -11.92 18.27 -17.88
N LYS A 96 -12.62 19.40 -17.76
CA LYS A 96 -12.71 20.46 -18.76
C LYS A 96 -11.57 21.48 -18.72
N LEU A 97 -10.62 21.33 -17.81
CA LEU A 97 -9.37 22.09 -17.79
C LEU A 97 -8.26 21.28 -18.44
N THR A 98 -7.30 21.99 -19.05
CA THR A 98 -6.06 21.37 -19.54
C THR A 98 -5.22 20.85 -18.37
N VAL A 99 -4.25 19.99 -18.66
CA VAL A 99 -3.28 19.50 -17.67
C VAL A 99 -2.61 20.66 -16.92
N LYS A 100 -2.13 21.67 -17.66
CA LYS A 100 -1.49 22.85 -17.07
C LYS A 100 -2.44 23.69 -16.23
N GLU A 101 -3.68 23.91 -16.68
CA GLU A 101 -4.68 24.65 -15.93
C GLU A 101 -5.09 23.94 -14.64
N ASN A 102 -5.20 22.62 -14.64
CA ASN A 102 -5.41 21.85 -13.43
C ASN A 102 -4.30 22.11 -12.40
N LEU A 103 -3.05 21.98 -12.79
CA LEU A 103 -1.92 22.23 -11.89
C LEU A 103 -1.91 23.68 -11.37
N PHE A 104 -2.23 24.66 -12.21
CA PHE A 104 -2.38 26.05 -11.78
C PHE A 104 -3.52 26.22 -10.78
N HIS A 105 -4.66 25.60 -11.02
CA HIS A 105 -5.82 25.65 -10.14
C HIS A 105 -5.49 25.09 -8.76
N PHE A 106 -4.96 23.87 -8.69
CA PHE A 106 -4.57 23.25 -7.43
C PHE A 106 -3.48 24.05 -6.70
N GLY A 107 -2.45 24.53 -7.40
CA GLY A 107 -1.42 25.37 -6.79
C GLY A 107 -1.96 26.66 -6.17
N LYS A 108 -2.95 27.27 -6.79
CA LYS A 108 -3.64 28.46 -6.24
C LYS A 108 -4.46 28.12 -5.00
N LEU A 109 -5.15 26.97 -4.97
CA LEU A 109 -5.90 26.53 -3.78
C LEU A 109 -5.00 26.38 -2.55
N TYR A 110 -3.75 25.99 -2.75
CA TYR A 110 -2.75 25.89 -1.67
C TYR A 110 -1.98 27.20 -1.44
N ASN A 111 -2.39 28.32 -2.08
CA ASN A 111 -1.74 29.63 -1.98
C ASN A 111 -0.25 29.62 -2.32
N VAL A 112 0.15 28.81 -3.33
CA VAL A 112 1.53 28.83 -3.82
C VAL A 112 1.78 30.13 -4.59
N GLU A 113 2.88 30.82 -4.29
CA GLU A 113 3.30 32.05 -4.95
C GLU A 113 3.47 31.80 -6.46
N ARG A 114 3.06 32.78 -7.29
CA ARG A 114 2.94 32.61 -8.75
C ARG A 114 4.23 32.13 -9.43
N ASN A 115 5.37 32.73 -9.10
CA ASN A 115 6.64 32.37 -9.73
C ASN A 115 7.09 30.99 -9.32
N THR A 116 6.96 30.66 -8.04
CA THR A 116 7.18 29.30 -7.49
C THR A 116 6.26 28.29 -8.14
N LEU A 117 4.99 28.64 -8.34
CA LEU A 117 4.01 27.76 -8.97
C LEU A 117 4.38 27.44 -10.43
N VAL A 118 4.76 28.45 -11.22
CA VAL A 118 5.21 28.23 -12.60
C VAL A 118 6.39 27.27 -12.65
N TYR A 119 7.37 27.46 -11.77
CA TYR A 119 8.54 26.57 -11.66
C TYR A 119 8.14 25.14 -11.24
N ASN A 120 7.28 25.01 -10.22
CA ASN A 120 6.81 23.69 -9.78
C ASN A 120 6.05 22.95 -10.88
N ILE A 121 5.16 23.64 -11.60
CA ILE A 121 4.39 23.06 -12.70
C ILE A 121 5.30 22.52 -13.79
N LYS A 122 6.31 23.31 -14.21
CA LYS A 122 7.27 22.85 -15.22
C LYS A 122 7.94 21.54 -14.80
N ASN A 123 8.51 21.50 -13.59
CA ASN A 123 9.20 20.34 -13.08
C ASN A 123 8.26 19.12 -12.92
N LEU A 124 7.02 19.33 -12.45
CA LEU A 124 6.05 18.24 -12.32
C LEU A 124 5.61 17.68 -13.67
N LEU A 125 5.41 18.54 -14.68
CA LEU A 125 5.06 18.09 -16.03
C LEU A 125 6.16 17.19 -16.63
N GLU A 126 7.43 17.56 -16.44
CA GLU A 126 8.58 16.76 -16.85
C GLU A 126 8.65 15.45 -16.05
N PHE A 127 8.58 15.53 -14.71
CA PHE A 127 8.66 14.39 -13.81
C PHE A 127 7.55 13.37 -14.03
N THR A 128 6.31 13.81 -14.26
CA THR A 128 5.16 12.93 -14.51
C THR A 128 5.00 12.55 -15.98
N ARG A 129 5.90 12.99 -16.88
CA ARG A 129 5.87 12.77 -18.33
C ARG A 129 4.57 13.28 -18.99
N LEU A 130 4.07 14.42 -18.51
CA LEU A 130 2.88 15.07 -19.03
C LEU A 130 3.21 16.37 -19.82
N ILE A 131 4.48 16.69 -20.02
CA ILE A 131 4.92 17.95 -20.64
C ILE A 131 4.37 18.12 -22.05
N ASP A 132 4.36 17.07 -22.88
CA ASP A 132 3.85 17.11 -24.26
C ASP A 132 2.33 17.19 -24.32
N HIS A 133 1.66 16.86 -23.21
CA HIS A 133 0.20 16.90 -23.07
C HIS A 133 -0.30 18.08 -22.27
N ARG A 134 0.56 19.04 -21.91
CA ARG A 134 0.23 20.15 -21.00
C ARG A 134 -0.97 21.00 -21.41
N ASN A 135 -1.24 21.10 -22.70
CA ASN A 135 -2.35 21.87 -23.25
C ASN A 135 -3.57 21.00 -23.64
N LYS A 136 -3.52 19.69 -23.42
CA LYS A 136 -4.62 18.77 -23.67
C LYS A 136 -5.61 18.83 -22.52
N LEU A 137 -6.92 18.74 -22.82
CA LEU A 137 -7.96 18.63 -21.78
C LEU A 137 -7.76 17.33 -20.99
N ALA A 138 -7.99 17.41 -19.68
CA ALA A 138 -7.75 16.28 -18.80
C ALA A 138 -8.65 15.07 -19.12
N GLU A 139 -9.90 15.29 -19.55
CA GLU A 139 -10.82 14.23 -19.97
C GLU A 139 -10.33 13.44 -21.21
N HIS A 140 -9.46 14.02 -22.02
CA HIS A 140 -8.93 13.36 -23.22
C HIS A 140 -7.63 12.59 -22.98
N LEU A 141 -7.14 12.54 -21.74
CA LEU A 141 -5.97 11.77 -21.35
C LEU A 141 -6.34 10.26 -21.21
N SER A 142 -5.37 9.37 -21.41
CA SER A 142 -5.52 7.97 -21.00
C SER A 142 -5.64 7.85 -19.47
N GLU A 143 -6.20 6.75 -18.96
CA GLU A 143 -6.37 6.52 -17.52
C GLU A 143 -5.06 6.68 -16.73
N GLY A 144 -3.98 6.10 -17.23
CA GLY A 144 -2.65 6.25 -16.63
C GLY A 144 -2.15 7.69 -16.62
N MET A 145 -2.41 8.47 -17.68
CA MET A 145 -2.08 9.90 -17.72
C MET A 145 -2.97 10.71 -16.77
N GLN A 146 -4.25 10.36 -16.65
CA GLN A 146 -5.16 10.97 -15.69
C GLN A 146 -4.68 10.72 -14.26
N ARG A 147 -4.27 9.49 -13.93
CA ARG A 147 -3.73 9.16 -12.62
C ARG A 147 -2.42 9.91 -12.31
N ARG A 148 -1.54 10.06 -13.31
CA ARG A 148 -0.34 10.91 -13.18
C ARG A 148 -0.68 12.37 -12.94
N LEU A 149 -1.74 12.90 -13.57
CA LEU A 149 -2.23 14.26 -13.34
C LEU A 149 -2.76 14.45 -11.92
N ASP A 150 -3.54 13.50 -11.38
CA ASP A 150 -4.03 13.53 -9.99
C ASP A 150 -2.87 13.60 -8.99
N ILE A 151 -1.88 12.72 -9.17
CA ILE A 151 -0.67 12.73 -8.34
C ILE A 151 0.07 14.06 -8.46
N ALA A 152 0.22 14.58 -9.68
CA ALA A 152 0.87 15.87 -9.91
C ALA A 152 0.12 17.04 -9.23
N CYS A 153 -1.22 17.06 -9.28
CA CYS A 153 -2.06 18.05 -8.58
C CYS A 153 -1.84 17.99 -7.07
N SER A 154 -1.71 16.78 -6.51
CA SER A 154 -1.45 16.58 -5.08
C SER A 154 -0.02 16.94 -4.65
N LEU A 155 0.93 17.07 -5.60
CA LEU A 155 2.34 17.39 -5.35
C LEU A 155 2.69 18.85 -5.65
N VAL A 156 1.83 19.62 -6.32
CA VAL A 156 2.17 20.96 -6.87
C VAL A 156 2.60 21.98 -5.81
N HIS A 157 2.12 21.81 -4.59
CA HIS A 157 2.45 22.67 -3.43
C HIS A 157 3.62 22.12 -2.59
N LYS A 158 4.30 21.04 -3.06
CA LYS A 158 5.43 20.37 -2.39
C LYS A 158 5.10 19.89 -0.98
N PRO A 159 4.12 19.01 -0.81
CA PRO A 159 3.76 18.46 0.50
C PRO A 159 4.90 17.64 1.09
N LYS A 160 4.90 17.52 2.42
CA LYS A 160 5.79 16.57 3.14
C LYS A 160 5.20 15.18 3.24
N LEU A 161 3.87 15.08 3.19
CA LEU A 161 3.12 13.84 3.22
C LEU A 161 2.20 13.77 2.02
N LEU A 162 2.30 12.71 1.25
CA LEU A 162 1.36 12.35 0.19
C LEU A 162 0.54 11.15 0.64
N VAL A 163 -0.78 11.33 0.66
CA VAL A 163 -1.74 10.28 1.01
C VAL A 163 -2.52 9.88 -0.24
N LEU A 164 -2.58 8.58 -0.52
CA LEU A 164 -3.24 8.05 -1.72
C LEU A 164 -4.23 6.95 -1.33
N ASP A 165 -5.44 7.04 -1.85
CA ASP A 165 -6.44 5.99 -1.70
C ASP A 165 -6.53 5.18 -3.00
N GLU A 166 -6.13 3.90 -2.95
CA GLU A 166 -6.13 2.95 -4.06
C GLU A 166 -5.52 3.52 -5.37
N PRO A 167 -4.24 4.00 -5.36
CA PRO A 167 -3.69 4.74 -6.50
C PRO A 167 -3.53 3.92 -7.78
N THR A 168 -3.61 2.60 -7.70
CA THR A 168 -3.45 1.68 -8.84
C THR A 168 -4.70 0.87 -9.14
N ALA A 169 -5.83 1.15 -8.46
CA ALA A 169 -7.09 0.48 -8.76
C ALA A 169 -7.52 0.72 -10.22
N ASP A 170 -8.13 -0.28 -10.81
CA ASP A 170 -8.72 -0.25 -12.16
C ASP A 170 -7.73 0.03 -13.32
N LEU A 171 -6.42 0.07 -13.04
CA LEU A 171 -5.37 0.22 -14.04
C LEU A 171 -4.84 -1.14 -14.50
N ASP A 172 -4.43 -1.24 -15.76
CA ASP A 172 -3.73 -2.43 -16.24
C ASP A 172 -2.36 -2.63 -15.56
N PRO A 173 -1.80 -3.87 -15.51
CA PRO A 173 -0.58 -4.18 -14.75
C PRO A 173 0.65 -3.35 -15.16
N LEU A 174 0.76 -2.96 -16.43
CA LEU A 174 1.88 -2.16 -16.91
C LEU A 174 1.80 -0.74 -16.36
N ILE A 175 0.62 -0.13 -16.46
CA ILE A 175 0.36 1.22 -15.94
C ILE A 175 0.49 1.24 -14.42
N GLN A 176 -0.02 0.21 -13.70
CA GLN A 176 0.18 0.08 -12.26
C GLN A 176 1.66 0.16 -11.90
N LYS A 177 2.52 -0.62 -12.57
CA LYS A 177 3.96 -0.61 -12.35
C LYS A 177 4.59 0.76 -12.59
N GLU A 178 4.12 1.49 -13.60
CA GLU A 178 4.60 2.84 -13.89
C GLU A 178 4.21 3.84 -12.79
N ILE A 179 2.96 3.79 -12.29
CA ILE A 179 2.49 4.63 -11.18
C ILE A 179 3.25 4.31 -9.90
N LEU A 180 3.44 3.02 -9.57
CA LEU A 180 4.21 2.62 -8.40
C LEU A 180 5.68 3.08 -8.48
N THR A 181 6.27 3.03 -9.68
CA THR A 181 7.62 3.55 -9.91
C THR A 181 7.67 5.06 -9.69
N LEU A 182 6.70 5.82 -10.22
CA LEU A 182 6.57 7.26 -9.99
C LEU A 182 6.49 7.58 -8.49
N LEU A 183 5.65 6.87 -7.72
CA LEU A 183 5.52 7.07 -6.28
C LEU A 183 6.83 6.75 -5.53
N LYS A 184 7.55 5.71 -5.95
CA LYS A 184 8.87 5.39 -5.38
C LYS A 184 9.88 6.51 -5.60
N GLU A 185 9.88 7.13 -6.78
CA GLU A 185 10.74 8.29 -7.06
C GLU A 185 10.32 9.52 -6.22
N VAL A 186 9.02 9.76 -6.04
CA VAL A 186 8.51 10.82 -5.14
C VAL A 186 9.01 10.61 -3.71
N ASN A 187 8.97 9.37 -3.21
CA ASN A 187 9.46 9.05 -1.87
C ASN A 187 10.97 9.25 -1.74
N LYS A 188 11.77 8.86 -2.73
CA LYS A 188 13.22 9.11 -2.77
C LYS A 188 13.57 10.60 -2.71
N LEU A 189 12.68 11.48 -3.20
CA LEU A 189 12.84 12.94 -3.07
C LEU A 189 12.51 13.46 -1.67
N GLY A 190 12.22 12.57 -0.70
CA GLY A 190 12.00 12.91 0.71
C GLY A 190 10.53 13.13 1.08
N VAL A 191 9.59 12.89 0.18
CA VAL A 191 8.16 12.95 0.50
C VAL A 191 7.75 11.66 1.21
N THR A 192 7.17 11.78 2.40
CA THR A 192 6.55 10.64 3.10
C THR A 192 5.29 10.21 2.36
N ILE A 193 5.09 8.91 2.15
CA ILE A 193 3.93 8.39 1.43
C ILE A 193 3.13 7.45 2.31
N VAL A 194 1.81 7.63 2.31
CA VAL A 194 0.84 6.70 2.88
C VAL A 194 -0.14 6.30 1.78
N MET A 195 -0.22 5.03 1.46
CA MET A 195 -1.20 4.57 0.48
C MET A 195 -2.07 3.44 1.03
N ALA A 196 -3.37 3.52 0.81
CA ALA A 196 -4.26 2.38 1.00
C ALA A 196 -4.26 1.53 -0.28
N SER A 197 -4.18 0.22 -0.12
CA SER A 197 -4.32 -0.71 -1.24
C SER A 197 -4.86 -2.06 -0.77
N HIS A 198 -5.62 -2.72 -1.65
CA HIS A 198 -5.99 -4.12 -1.53
C HIS A 198 -5.03 -5.04 -2.32
N GLN A 199 -4.13 -4.47 -3.13
CA GLN A 199 -3.11 -5.19 -3.90
C GLN A 199 -1.85 -5.39 -3.06
N LEU A 200 -1.82 -6.47 -2.28
CA LEU A 200 -0.77 -6.75 -1.29
C LEU A 200 0.63 -6.89 -1.91
N GLU A 201 0.72 -7.47 -3.10
CA GLU A 201 1.98 -7.59 -3.84
C GLU A 201 2.58 -6.23 -4.18
N SER A 202 1.75 -5.28 -4.62
CA SER A 202 2.18 -3.91 -4.90
C SER A 202 2.74 -3.23 -3.65
N VAL A 203 2.08 -3.40 -2.50
CA VAL A 203 2.53 -2.87 -1.21
C VAL A 203 3.86 -3.50 -0.80
N GLU A 204 3.98 -4.82 -0.91
CA GLU A 204 5.19 -5.56 -0.56
C GLU A 204 6.42 -5.10 -1.35
N ASN A 205 6.24 -4.76 -2.64
CA ASN A 205 7.32 -4.40 -3.55
C ASN A 205 7.82 -2.96 -3.38
N ILE A 206 7.00 -2.05 -2.85
CA ILE A 206 7.36 -0.62 -2.83
C ILE A 206 7.38 0.01 -1.43
N CYS A 207 6.56 -0.48 -0.51
CA CYS A 207 6.49 0.07 0.85
C CYS A 207 7.62 -0.48 1.72
N ASN A 208 8.11 0.34 2.66
CA ASN A 208 9.04 -0.12 3.69
C ASN A 208 8.29 -0.52 4.97
N LYS A 209 7.11 0.09 5.21
CA LYS A 209 6.24 -0.22 6.35
C LYS A 209 4.85 -0.60 5.89
N VAL A 210 4.14 -1.36 6.71
CA VAL A 210 2.75 -1.72 6.48
C VAL A 210 1.94 -1.62 7.77
N ALA A 211 0.67 -1.21 7.64
CA ALA A 211 -0.36 -1.28 8.66
C ALA A 211 -1.48 -2.19 8.18
N ILE A 212 -1.75 -3.26 8.90
CA ILE A 212 -2.78 -4.26 8.57
C ILE A 212 -4.06 -3.91 9.32
N VAL A 213 -5.10 -3.53 8.58
CA VAL A 213 -6.42 -3.21 9.13
C VAL A 213 -7.33 -4.42 9.02
N HIS A 214 -7.76 -4.95 10.17
CA HIS A 214 -8.64 -6.10 10.29
C HIS A 214 -9.58 -5.92 11.48
N ASN A 215 -10.86 -6.30 11.34
CA ASN A 215 -11.88 -6.23 12.39
C ASN A 215 -11.88 -4.89 13.15
N SER A 216 -11.93 -3.77 12.42
CA SER A 216 -11.93 -2.40 12.97
C SER A 216 -10.69 -2.01 13.77
N LYS A 217 -9.60 -2.77 13.71
CA LYS A 217 -8.33 -2.49 14.41
C LYS A 217 -7.15 -2.47 13.46
N VAL A 218 -6.11 -1.77 13.84
CA VAL A 218 -4.78 -1.99 13.25
C VAL A 218 -4.16 -3.19 13.96
N TYR A 219 -4.28 -4.36 13.33
CA TYR A 219 -3.81 -5.64 13.87
C TYR A 219 -2.31 -5.67 14.05
N SER A 220 -1.58 -5.10 13.11
CA SER A 220 -0.11 -5.02 13.14
C SER A 220 0.35 -3.84 12.29
N HIS A 221 1.44 -3.19 12.71
CA HIS A 221 2.10 -2.13 11.94
C HIS A 221 3.61 -2.17 12.16
N GLY A 222 4.39 -1.73 11.19
CA GLY A 222 5.85 -1.66 11.26
C GLY A 222 6.53 -2.02 9.94
N LEU A 223 7.84 -2.28 10.01
CA LEU A 223 8.59 -2.73 8.85
C LEU A 223 8.02 -4.05 8.32
N ILE A 224 7.89 -4.16 7.00
CA ILE A 224 7.33 -5.37 6.36
C ILE A 224 8.11 -6.62 6.80
N ASP A 225 9.43 -6.55 6.85
CA ASP A 225 10.26 -7.67 7.29
C ASP A 225 10.00 -8.07 8.74
N ASP A 226 9.78 -7.11 9.64
CA ASP A 226 9.49 -7.39 11.05
C ASP A 226 8.11 -8.04 11.23
N ILE A 227 7.11 -7.57 10.46
CA ILE A 227 5.77 -8.18 10.46
C ILE A 227 5.81 -9.61 9.92
N LYS A 228 6.68 -9.89 8.95
CA LYS A 228 6.87 -11.24 8.40
C LYS A 228 7.60 -12.18 9.35
N LYS A 229 8.53 -11.71 10.17
CA LYS A 229 9.40 -12.54 11.05
C LYS A 229 8.67 -13.63 11.86
N PRO A 230 7.53 -13.35 12.55
CA PRO A 230 6.82 -14.37 13.31
C PRO A 230 6.29 -15.51 12.44
N PHE A 231 6.02 -15.23 11.18
CA PHE A 231 5.48 -16.17 10.21
C PHE A 231 6.59 -16.96 9.48
N LEU A 232 7.83 -16.43 9.44
CA LEU A 232 8.96 -17.07 8.77
C LEU A 232 9.38 -18.39 9.43
N LYS A 233 9.26 -18.51 10.76
CA LYS A 233 9.70 -19.72 11.48
C LYS A 233 8.85 -20.96 11.20
N GLN A 234 7.61 -20.78 10.70
CA GLN A 234 6.64 -21.88 10.57
C GLN A 234 5.94 -21.96 9.20
N ASN A 235 6.15 -21.01 8.30
CA ASN A 235 5.32 -20.83 7.10
C ASN A 235 6.15 -20.57 5.82
N PHE A 236 7.27 -21.25 5.63
CA PHE A 236 7.85 -21.34 4.29
C PHE A 236 6.85 -22.03 3.37
N THR A 237 6.78 -21.63 2.14
CA THR A 237 6.01 -22.28 1.11
C THR A 237 6.95 -22.87 0.06
N ILE A 238 6.60 -24.08 -0.39
CA ILE A 238 7.25 -24.73 -1.52
C ILE A 238 6.24 -24.69 -2.65
N ASN A 239 6.52 -23.93 -3.69
CA ASN A 239 5.71 -23.91 -4.90
C ASN A 239 6.28 -24.92 -5.86
N LEU A 240 5.49 -25.90 -6.23
CA LEU A 240 5.86 -26.97 -7.15
C LEU A 240 4.95 -26.90 -8.37
N ARG A 241 5.52 -26.75 -9.56
CA ARG A 241 4.79 -26.88 -10.81
C ARG A 241 4.92 -28.31 -11.31
N PRO A 242 3.84 -29.13 -11.22
CA PRO A 242 3.88 -30.54 -11.61
C PRO A 242 4.15 -30.70 -13.11
N GLY A 243 4.82 -31.81 -13.46
CA GLY A 243 4.90 -32.31 -14.82
C GLY A 243 3.67 -33.13 -15.22
N GLU A 244 3.88 -34.19 -15.99
CA GLU A 244 2.77 -34.97 -16.60
C GLU A 244 1.94 -35.81 -15.60
N ASN A 245 2.53 -36.25 -14.46
CA ASN A 245 1.89 -37.18 -13.51
C ASN A 245 1.39 -36.47 -12.23
N ARG A 246 0.50 -35.50 -12.37
CA ARG A 246 0.03 -34.65 -11.28
C ARG A 246 -0.64 -35.39 -10.13
N GLU A 247 -1.57 -36.31 -10.41
CA GLU A 247 -2.31 -37.06 -9.39
C GLU A 247 -1.38 -37.93 -8.54
N LEU A 248 -0.43 -38.64 -9.19
CA LEU A 248 0.57 -39.43 -8.48
C LEU A 248 1.44 -38.56 -7.59
N LEU A 249 1.82 -37.38 -8.07
CA LEU A 249 2.59 -36.41 -7.32
C LEU A 249 1.83 -35.95 -6.05
N ILE A 250 0.55 -35.57 -6.17
CA ILE A 250 -0.26 -35.15 -5.02
C ILE A 250 -0.37 -36.29 -3.98
N ASN A 251 -0.64 -37.52 -4.40
CA ASN A 251 -0.74 -38.67 -3.52
C ASN A 251 0.58 -38.98 -2.81
N THR A 252 1.70 -38.82 -3.52
CA THR A 252 3.03 -38.99 -2.97
C THR A 252 3.40 -37.89 -1.97
N LEU A 253 3.05 -36.63 -2.28
CA LEU A 253 3.27 -35.51 -1.38
C LEU A 253 2.50 -35.62 -0.06
N GLN A 254 1.33 -36.24 -0.04
CA GLN A 254 0.57 -36.47 1.21
C GLN A 254 1.27 -37.37 2.23
N ARG A 255 2.30 -38.13 1.82
CA ARG A 255 3.12 -38.98 2.70
C ARG A 255 4.25 -38.23 3.39
N LEU A 256 4.50 -36.98 2.98
CA LEU A 256 5.57 -36.16 3.54
C LEU A 256 5.08 -35.37 4.79
N PRO A 257 5.99 -34.89 5.66
CA PRO A 257 5.65 -34.08 6.82
C PRO A 257 5.22 -32.67 6.41
N ILE A 258 3.98 -32.57 5.96
CA ILE A 258 3.39 -31.34 5.40
C ILE A 258 2.12 -30.96 6.17
N LYS A 259 1.99 -29.68 6.51
CA LYS A 259 0.77 -29.17 7.17
C LYS A 259 -0.43 -29.12 6.24
N LYS A 260 -0.18 -28.69 4.98
CA LYS A 260 -1.23 -28.45 4.00
C LYS A 260 -0.65 -28.42 2.59
N ILE A 261 -1.43 -28.88 1.63
CA ILE A 261 -1.20 -28.69 0.19
C ILE A 261 -2.40 -27.90 -0.35
N VAL A 262 -2.14 -26.87 -1.14
CA VAL A 262 -3.16 -26.12 -1.87
C VAL A 262 -2.90 -26.27 -3.35
N ASP A 263 -3.88 -26.81 -4.06
CA ASP A 263 -3.85 -26.94 -5.51
C ASP A 263 -4.42 -25.67 -6.15
N GLN A 264 -3.56 -24.94 -6.90
CA GLN A 264 -3.94 -23.72 -7.63
C GLN A 264 -4.10 -23.94 -9.14
N GLY A 265 -4.28 -25.20 -9.57
CA GLY A 265 -4.46 -25.54 -10.98
C GLY A 265 -3.12 -25.68 -11.72
N THR A 266 -2.34 -24.66 -11.86
CA THR A 266 -1.03 -24.69 -12.56
C THR A 266 0.14 -25.05 -11.64
N GLN A 267 -0.01 -24.86 -10.33
CA GLN A 267 1.03 -25.14 -9.32
C GLN A 267 0.43 -25.68 -8.03
N LEU A 268 1.23 -26.42 -7.29
CA LEU A 268 0.94 -26.89 -5.93
C LEU A 268 1.69 -26.02 -4.94
N VAL A 269 0.99 -25.48 -3.95
CA VAL A 269 1.57 -24.73 -2.84
C VAL A 269 1.60 -25.65 -1.62
N ILE A 270 2.80 -26.00 -1.19
CA ILE A 270 3.05 -26.93 -0.08
C ILE A 270 3.48 -26.13 1.14
N TYR A 271 2.80 -26.33 2.26
CA TYR A 271 3.13 -25.75 3.56
C TYR A 271 3.85 -26.80 4.42
N PRO A 272 5.18 -26.73 4.54
CA PRO A 272 5.96 -27.74 5.27
C PRO A 272 5.78 -27.59 6.79
N GLU A 273 5.95 -28.70 7.53
CA GLU A 273 6.12 -28.65 8.98
C GLU A 273 7.52 -28.15 9.34
N ASP A 274 8.53 -28.68 8.67
CA ASP A 274 9.94 -28.28 8.75
C ASP A 274 10.48 -28.16 7.32
N ILE A 275 10.96 -26.96 6.97
CA ILE A 275 11.37 -26.67 5.59
C ILE A 275 12.54 -27.55 5.13
N GLN A 276 13.55 -27.75 5.96
CA GLN A 276 14.75 -28.50 5.58
C GLN A 276 14.42 -29.98 5.36
N ARG A 277 13.68 -30.55 6.30
CA ARG A 277 13.25 -31.96 6.21
C ARG A 277 12.31 -32.18 5.03
N THR A 278 11.33 -31.27 4.86
CA THR A 278 10.34 -31.42 3.78
C THR A 278 11.01 -31.29 2.40
N VAL A 279 11.91 -30.30 2.19
CA VAL A 279 12.63 -30.16 0.90
C VAL A 279 13.48 -31.36 0.61
N SER A 280 14.26 -31.85 1.59
CA SER A 280 15.10 -33.04 1.40
C SER A 280 14.27 -34.30 1.09
N SER A 281 13.17 -34.51 1.82
CA SER A 281 12.27 -35.64 1.58
C SER A 281 11.54 -35.52 0.24
N LEU A 282 11.14 -34.30 -0.14
CA LEU A 282 10.49 -34.00 -1.42
C LEU A 282 11.41 -34.39 -2.58
N LEU A 283 12.65 -33.89 -2.60
CA LEU A 283 13.59 -34.19 -3.66
C LEU A 283 13.88 -35.68 -3.77
N LYS A 284 14.07 -36.35 -2.62
CA LYS A 284 14.30 -37.79 -2.59
C LYS A 284 13.14 -38.59 -3.17
N VAL A 285 11.91 -38.26 -2.80
CA VAL A 285 10.72 -38.94 -3.28
C VAL A 285 10.48 -38.66 -4.79
N LEU A 286 10.73 -37.45 -5.26
CA LEU A 286 10.65 -37.11 -6.68
C LEU A 286 11.63 -37.93 -7.52
N GLU A 287 12.85 -38.18 -6.99
CA GLU A 287 13.87 -39.00 -7.63
C GLU A 287 13.50 -40.49 -7.60
N GLU A 288 13.10 -41.02 -6.44
CA GLU A 288 12.73 -42.44 -6.26
C GLU A 288 11.53 -42.87 -7.11
N GLU A 289 10.53 -42.01 -7.23
CA GLU A 289 9.28 -42.26 -8.00
C GLU A 289 9.40 -41.80 -9.48
N ASN A 290 10.58 -41.33 -9.92
CA ASN A 290 10.79 -40.77 -11.26
C ASN A 290 9.74 -39.70 -11.64
N LEU A 291 9.35 -38.85 -10.70
CA LEU A 291 8.38 -37.78 -10.89
C LEU A 291 9.06 -36.51 -11.38
N TYR A 292 8.63 -36.02 -12.53
CA TYR A 292 9.15 -34.79 -13.12
C TYR A 292 8.34 -33.58 -12.65
N PHE A 293 9.04 -32.48 -12.43
CA PHE A 293 8.45 -31.17 -12.17
C PHE A 293 9.07 -30.12 -13.10
N ASN A 294 8.28 -29.09 -13.44
CA ASN A 294 8.73 -28.03 -14.32
C ASN A 294 9.42 -26.90 -13.57
N ASP A 295 9.04 -26.70 -12.31
CA ASP A 295 9.57 -25.62 -11.47
C ASP A 295 9.41 -25.98 -9.99
N LEU A 296 10.39 -25.61 -9.18
CA LEU A 296 10.40 -25.78 -7.73
C LEU A 296 10.99 -24.51 -7.11
N ASP A 297 10.14 -23.75 -6.43
CA ASP A 297 10.52 -22.53 -5.73
C ASP A 297 10.24 -22.65 -4.24
N VAL A 298 11.26 -22.33 -3.42
CA VAL A 298 11.17 -22.32 -1.97
C VAL A 298 11.23 -20.88 -1.50
N ARG A 299 10.11 -20.36 -1.08
CA ARG A 299 10.02 -18.94 -0.72
C ARG A 299 9.52 -18.71 0.70
N LYS A 300 9.88 -17.53 1.22
CA LYS A 300 9.26 -16.96 2.41
C LYS A 300 7.81 -16.60 2.11
N PRO A 301 6.91 -16.66 3.10
CA PRO A 301 5.53 -16.26 2.89
C PRO A 301 5.45 -14.80 2.39
N SER A 302 4.61 -14.59 1.40
CA SER A 302 4.27 -13.26 0.91
C SER A 302 3.38 -12.53 1.92
N LEU A 303 3.27 -11.22 1.77
CA LEU A 303 2.36 -10.42 2.58
C LEU A 303 0.90 -10.88 2.41
N ASN A 304 0.54 -11.42 1.22
CA ASN A 304 -0.79 -11.97 0.95
C ASN A 304 -1.08 -13.21 1.81
N GLU A 305 -0.16 -14.16 1.85
CA GLU A 305 -0.30 -15.37 2.68
C GLU A 305 -0.39 -15.04 4.17
N ILE A 306 0.39 -14.07 4.64
CA ILE A 306 0.31 -13.59 6.02
C ILE A 306 -1.04 -12.94 6.31
N PHE A 307 -1.54 -12.11 5.40
CA PHE A 307 -2.84 -11.47 5.53
C PHE A 307 -3.98 -12.51 5.56
N GLU A 308 -3.92 -13.55 4.75
CA GLU A 308 -4.86 -14.68 4.78
C GLU A 308 -4.83 -15.39 6.14
N LEU A 309 -3.63 -15.67 6.67
CA LEU A 309 -3.47 -16.29 7.99
C LEU A 309 -4.05 -15.43 9.12
N ILE A 310 -3.85 -14.11 9.07
CA ILE A 310 -4.44 -13.17 10.04
C ILE A 310 -5.95 -13.16 9.89
N SER A 311 -6.47 -13.13 8.66
CA SER A 311 -7.90 -13.09 8.38
C SER A 311 -8.65 -14.37 8.79
N LEU A 312 -7.96 -15.51 8.88
CA LEU A 312 -8.51 -16.79 9.32
C LEU A 312 -8.47 -16.97 10.85
N ARG A 313 -7.65 -16.19 11.56
CA ARG A 313 -7.66 -16.20 13.01
C ARG A 313 -8.97 -15.57 13.49
N LYS A 314 -9.87 -16.39 14.03
CA LYS A 314 -11.01 -15.89 14.80
C LYS A 314 -10.45 -15.16 16.02
N ASP A 315 -10.88 -13.93 16.25
CA ASP A 315 -10.57 -13.22 17.49
C ASP A 315 -11.05 -14.09 18.67
N HIS A 316 -10.13 -14.56 19.47
CA HIS A 316 -10.39 -15.12 20.80
C HIS A 316 -10.25 -14.02 21.82
#